data_f22a67132ab182e0ba47e6de5c16b3c5
#
_entry.id   f22a67132ab182e0ba47e6de5c16b3c5
#
_cell.length_a   1.000
_cell.length_b   1.000
_cell.length_c   1.000
_cell.angle_alpha   90.00
_cell.angle_beta   90.00
_cell.angle_gamma   90.00
#
_symmetry.space_group_name_H-M   'P 1'
#
loop_
_entity.id
_entity.type
_entity.pdbx_description
1 polymer ?
#
loop_
_entity_poly.entity_id
_entity_poly.type
_entity_poly.pdbx_seq_one_letter_code
_entity_poly.pdbx_strand_id
1 'polypeptide(L)'
;MTKLFIPYIMGDKSFIKNMKILDENGADIIEIGIPFSDPVADGSIIMEAGNRAIKQGVTINYIFNELSKNKDEINCKYVLMTYFNIIVSYGEEAFFKECEKVGVYGVIIPDLPNELTQKLKQKISKFDVKVISLISMTANDDRIKEIVKHAEGFIYTVTMNATTGKNGTFHPQLKDKLKHLKAHTDIPVVAGFGIRTKEHIKDLATFADGVVIGSEIVKRFCQDNNEDTIHYLKQVRETLDTL
;
A
#
# COMPACT_ATOMS: atom_id res chain seq x y z
N MET A 1 -20.73 0.46 -1.11
CA MET A 1 -19.54 1.33 -1.00
C MET A 1 -18.68 1.08 -2.23
N THR A 2 -18.14 2.11 -2.86
CA THR A 2 -17.20 1.96 -3.97
C THR A 2 -15.95 1.24 -3.48
N LYS A 3 -15.47 0.24 -4.24
CA LYS A 3 -14.27 -0.53 -3.89
C LYS A 3 -13.02 0.33 -4.03
N LEU A 4 -12.12 0.26 -3.04
CA LEU A 4 -10.86 1.02 -3.04
C LEU A 4 -9.87 0.45 -4.06
N PHE A 5 -9.27 1.34 -4.83
CA PHE A 5 -8.12 1.04 -5.67
C PHE A 5 -6.86 1.69 -5.07
N ILE A 6 -5.92 0.87 -4.66
CA ILE A 6 -4.66 1.29 -4.04
C ILE A 6 -3.48 0.80 -4.90
N PRO A 7 -3.05 1.58 -5.91
CA PRO A 7 -1.83 1.27 -6.65
C PRO A 7 -0.58 1.58 -5.82
N TYR A 8 0.41 0.69 -5.90
CA TYR A 8 1.73 0.91 -5.32
C TYR A 8 2.71 1.39 -6.39
N ILE A 9 3.55 2.35 -6.04
CA ILE A 9 4.71 2.78 -6.83
C ILE A 9 5.96 2.85 -5.96
N MET A 10 7.12 2.70 -6.58
CA MET A 10 8.39 3.00 -5.93
C MET A 10 8.62 4.52 -5.91
N GLY A 11 9.05 5.06 -4.77
CA GLY A 11 9.51 6.43 -4.64
C GLY A 11 10.86 6.60 -5.36
N ASP A 12 10.81 6.79 -6.66
CA ASP A 12 11.97 7.03 -7.53
C ASP A 12 11.97 8.47 -8.08
N LYS A 13 12.81 8.77 -9.05
CA LYS A 13 12.87 10.12 -9.65
C LYS A 13 11.61 10.52 -10.42
N SER A 14 10.78 9.55 -10.80
CA SER A 14 9.57 9.74 -11.59
C SER A 14 8.28 9.65 -10.76
N PHE A 15 8.38 9.41 -9.44
CA PHE A 15 7.22 9.05 -8.64
C PHE A 15 6.12 10.12 -8.62
N ILE A 16 6.45 11.42 -8.62
CA ILE A 16 5.44 12.50 -8.71
C ILE A 16 4.67 12.45 -10.03
N LYS A 17 5.36 12.25 -11.16
CA LYS A 17 4.71 12.05 -12.46
C LYS A 17 3.77 10.84 -12.43
N ASN A 18 4.23 9.75 -11.83
CA ASN A 18 3.44 8.52 -11.72
C ASN A 18 2.23 8.72 -10.78
N MET A 19 2.38 9.46 -9.67
CA MET A 19 1.26 9.83 -8.79
C MET A 19 0.17 10.59 -9.55
N LYS A 20 0.53 11.58 -10.37
CA LYS A 20 -0.46 12.35 -11.17
C LYS A 20 -1.22 11.45 -12.13
N ILE A 21 -0.53 10.53 -12.82
CA ILE A 21 -1.18 9.55 -13.71
C ILE A 21 -2.15 8.67 -12.91
N LEU A 22 -1.77 8.20 -11.72
CA LEU A 22 -2.63 7.36 -10.89
C LEU A 22 -3.85 8.10 -10.36
N ASP A 23 -3.67 9.33 -9.87
CA ASP A 23 -4.73 10.21 -9.38
C ASP A 23 -5.78 10.48 -10.48
N GLU A 24 -5.34 10.85 -11.68
CA GLU A 24 -6.20 11.12 -12.84
C GLU A 24 -6.94 9.87 -13.37
N ASN A 25 -6.47 8.66 -13.04
CA ASN A 25 -7.02 7.40 -13.53
C ASN A 25 -7.63 6.51 -12.45
N GLY A 26 -8.13 7.13 -11.37
CA GLY A 26 -9.07 6.50 -10.44
C GLY A 26 -8.44 5.79 -9.26
N ALA A 27 -7.21 6.13 -8.88
CA ALA A 27 -6.65 5.73 -7.60
C ALA A 27 -7.38 6.43 -6.44
N ASP A 28 -7.78 5.67 -5.42
CA ASP A 28 -8.34 6.23 -4.19
C ASP A 28 -7.27 6.58 -3.17
N ILE A 29 -6.23 5.73 -3.09
CA ILE A 29 -5.06 5.93 -2.22
C ILE A 29 -3.83 5.45 -2.99
N ILE A 30 -2.78 6.25 -3.07
CA ILE A 30 -1.51 5.82 -3.69
C ILE A 30 -0.56 5.35 -2.59
N GLU A 31 -0.02 4.14 -2.73
CA GLU A 31 1.02 3.61 -1.86
C GLU A 31 2.40 3.90 -2.46
N ILE A 32 3.23 4.65 -1.72
CA ILE A 32 4.58 5.04 -2.14
C ILE A 32 5.60 4.27 -1.32
N GLY A 33 6.33 3.36 -1.95
CA GLY A 33 7.43 2.62 -1.32
C GLY A 33 8.67 3.49 -1.16
N ILE A 34 9.18 3.59 0.07
CA ILE A 34 10.47 4.24 0.33
C ILE A 34 11.59 3.28 -0.01
N PRO A 35 12.54 3.62 -0.90
CA PRO A 35 13.63 2.74 -1.25
C PRO A 35 14.46 2.33 -0.04
N PHE A 36 14.71 1.02 0.10
CA PHE A 36 15.49 0.45 1.20
C PHE A 36 16.42 -0.65 0.68
N SER A 37 17.63 -0.76 1.24
CA SER A 37 18.66 -1.71 0.77
C SER A 37 18.35 -3.16 1.12
N ASP A 38 17.62 -3.41 2.22
CA ASP A 38 17.43 -4.74 2.81
C ASP A 38 15.95 -5.07 3.05
N PRO A 39 15.08 -5.01 1.99
CA PRO A 39 13.66 -5.21 2.14
C PRO A 39 13.35 -6.69 2.43
N VAL A 40 12.52 -6.94 3.46
CA VAL A 40 12.11 -8.29 3.87
C VAL A 40 10.71 -8.67 3.39
N ALA A 41 9.93 -7.70 2.93
CA ALA A 41 8.54 -7.88 2.51
C ALA A 41 8.32 -7.73 1.00
N ASP A 42 9.34 -7.35 0.23
CA ASP A 42 9.22 -7.00 -1.18
C ASP A 42 9.51 -8.18 -2.11
N GLY A 43 8.72 -8.29 -3.19
CA GLY A 43 9.03 -9.19 -4.30
C GLY A 43 10.13 -8.63 -5.22
N SER A 44 10.69 -9.48 -6.09
CA SER A 44 11.84 -9.16 -6.94
C SER A 44 11.66 -7.86 -7.77
N ILE A 45 10.48 -7.63 -8.33
CA ILE A 45 10.18 -6.42 -9.15
C ILE A 45 10.29 -5.16 -8.29
N ILE A 46 9.74 -5.18 -7.07
CA ILE A 46 9.78 -4.03 -6.16
C ILE A 46 11.20 -3.83 -5.64
N MET A 47 11.91 -4.91 -5.28
CA MET A 47 13.32 -4.85 -4.88
C MET A 47 14.20 -4.23 -5.97
N GLU A 48 14.03 -4.63 -7.23
CA GLU A 48 14.78 -4.06 -8.35
C GLU A 48 14.48 -2.58 -8.54
N ALA A 49 13.21 -2.17 -8.42
CA ALA A 49 12.82 -0.76 -8.49
C ALA A 49 13.44 0.05 -7.34
N GLY A 50 13.42 -0.47 -6.12
CA GLY A 50 14.08 0.13 -4.95
C GLY A 50 15.59 0.29 -5.14
N ASN A 51 16.26 -0.75 -5.63
CA ASN A 51 17.71 -0.69 -5.91
C ASN A 51 18.06 0.35 -6.99
N ARG A 52 17.20 0.49 -8.03
CA ARG A 52 17.39 1.55 -9.03
C ARG A 52 17.24 2.94 -8.41
N ALA A 53 16.22 3.14 -7.59
CA ALA A 53 15.97 4.41 -6.90
C ALA A 53 17.13 4.80 -5.98
N ILE A 54 17.68 3.85 -5.20
CA ILE A 54 18.87 4.06 -4.36
C ILE A 54 20.08 4.47 -5.21
N LYS A 55 20.34 3.78 -6.32
CA LYS A 55 21.43 4.13 -7.24
C LYS A 55 21.28 5.51 -7.87
N GLN A 56 20.05 6.00 -8.01
CA GLN A 56 19.72 7.36 -8.47
C GLN A 56 19.85 8.42 -7.35
N GLY A 57 20.25 8.02 -6.14
CA GLY A 57 20.40 8.91 -4.99
C GLY A 57 19.09 9.34 -4.34
N VAL A 58 18.02 8.56 -4.53
CA VAL A 58 16.74 8.84 -3.84
C VAL A 58 16.85 8.46 -2.38
N THR A 59 16.44 9.37 -1.52
CA THR A 59 16.40 9.22 -0.06
C THR A 59 15.02 9.64 0.45
N ILE A 60 14.71 9.35 1.71
CA ILE A 60 13.47 9.82 2.35
C ILE A 60 13.35 11.36 2.31
N ASN A 61 14.46 12.07 2.49
CA ASN A 61 14.47 13.54 2.40
C ASN A 61 14.12 14.03 0.97
N TYR A 62 14.59 13.33 -0.06
CA TYR A 62 14.21 13.62 -1.43
C TYR A 62 12.69 13.46 -1.62
N ILE A 63 12.12 12.36 -1.12
CA ILE A 63 10.68 12.07 -1.25
C ILE A 63 9.86 13.13 -0.52
N PHE A 64 10.18 13.48 0.73
CA PHE A 64 9.49 14.54 1.45
C PHE A 64 9.58 15.91 0.74
N ASN A 65 10.75 16.23 0.20
CA ASN A 65 10.93 17.48 -0.54
C ASN A 65 10.08 17.54 -1.80
N GLU A 66 10.02 16.46 -2.58
CA GLU A 66 9.19 16.41 -3.78
C GLU A 66 7.69 16.40 -3.45
N LEU A 67 7.25 15.68 -2.43
CA LEU A 67 5.86 15.73 -1.94
C LEU A 67 5.49 17.14 -1.48
N SER A 68 6.37 17.81 -0.73
CA SER A 68 6.12 19.19 -0.27
C SER A 68 5.88 20.19 -1.41
N LYS A 69 6.54 19.98 -2.55
CA LYS A 69 6.39 20.85 -3.73
C LYS A 69 5.12 20.57 -4.54
N ASN A 70 4.64 19.32 -4.50
CA ASN A 70 3.61 18.85 -5.43
C ASN A 70 2.31 18.39 -4.74
N LYS A 71 2.21 18.43 -3.40
CA LYS A 71 1.05 17.90 -2.65
C LYS A 71 -0.29 18.53 -3.09
N ASP A 72 -0.28 19.80 -3.46
CA ASP A 72 -1.50 20.53 -3.85
C ASP A 72 -1.96 20.18 -5.29
N GLU A 73 -1.17 19.41 -6.02
CA GLU A 73 -1.48 18.91 -7.36
C GLU A 73 -2.00 17.45 -7.36
N ILE A 74 -2.06 16.81 -6.18
CA ILE A 74 -2.53 15.43 -5.99
C ILE A 74 -3.80 15.47 -5.16
N ASN A 75 -4.91 14.95 -5.71
CA ASN A 75 -6.22 14.99 -5.07
C ASN A 75 -6.52 13.74 -4.23
N CYS A 76 -6.02 12.58 -4.65
CA CYS A 76 -6.22 11.34 -3.89
C CYS A 76 -5.32 11.31 -2.65
N LYS A 77 -5.70 10.47 -1.69
CA LYS A 77 -4.86 10.19 -0.53
C LYS A 77 -3.60 9.45 -0.95
N TYR A 78 -2.53 9.55 -0.14
CA TYR A 78 -1.35 8.71 -0.31
C TYR A 78 -0.77 8.27 1.04
N VAL A 79 -0.20 7.08 1.04
CA VAL A 79 0.46 6.46 2.18
C VAL A 79 1.91 6.16 1.83
N LEU A 80 2.79 6.18 2.83
CA LEU A 80 4.17 5.74 2.68
C LEU A 80 4.31 4.30 3.16
N MET A 81 4.92 3.44 2.37
CA MET A 81 5.40 2.13 2.83
C MET A 81 6.90 2.21 3.10
N THR A 82 7.30 1.96 4.34
CA THR A 82 8.70 2.08 4.78
C THR A 82 9.04 1.07 5.86
N TYR A 83 10.32 0.74 5.98
CA TYR A 83 10.83 -0.12 7.05
C TYR A 83 11.13 0.69 8.31
N PHE A 84 10.95 0.07 9.48
CA PHE A 84 11.03 0.78 10.76
C PHE A 84 12.41 1.40 11.01
N ASN A 85 13.47 0.77 10.50
CA ASN A 85 14.83 1.32 10.60
C ASN A 85 14.97 2.71 9.95
N ILE A 86 14.29 2.98 8.84
CA ILE A 86 14.28 4.32 8.21
C ILE A 86 13.64 5.35 9.14
N ILE A 87 12.51 4.99 9.77
CA ILE A 87 11.80 5.86 10.71
C ILE A 87 12.68 6.18 11.93
N VAL A 88 13.32 5.16 12.50
CA VAL A 88 14.22 5.33 13.67
C VAL A 88 15.41 6.20 13.30
N SER A 89 16.02 5.96 12.15
CA SER A 89 17.18 6.73 11.68
C SER A 89 16.84 8.20 11.37
N TYR A 90 15.63 8.48 10.93
CA TYR A 90 15.13 9.84 10.69
C TYR A 90 14.76 10.54 12.02
N GLY A 91 14.42 9.75 13.03
CA GLY A 91 13.78 10.17 14.27
C GLY A 91 12.26 10.06 14.17
N GLU A 92 11.65 9.20 14.99
CA GLU A 92 10.23 8.83 14.88
C GLU A 92 9.30 10.06 14.84
N GLU A 93 9.41 10.98 15.81
CA GLU A 93 8.58 12.20 15.84
C GLU A 93 8.87 13.14 14.66
N ALA A 94 10.13 13.28 14.26
CA ALA A 94 10.50 14.11 13.12
C ALA A 94 9.93 13.55 11.82
N PHE A 95 9.96 12.23 11.64
CA PHE A 95 9.39 11.54 10.48
C PHE A 95 7.88 11.79 10.36
N PHE A 96 7.12 11.57 11.44
CA PHE A 96 5.66 11.75 11.42
C PHE A 96 5.25 13.22 11.30
N LYS A 97 6.05 14.14 11.85
CA LYS A 97 5.87 15.58 11.62
C LYS A 97 6.02 15.97 10.15
N GLU A 98 7.04 15.43 9.46
CA GLU A 98 7.19 15.68 8.02
C GLU A 98 6.08 14.98 7.21
N CYS A 99 5.65 13.77 7.59
CA CYS A 99 4.50 13.11 6.97
C CYS A 99 3.25 14.00 7.01
N GLU A 100 2.89 14.51 8.19
CA GLU A 100 1.74 15.41 8.36
C GLU A 100 1.87 16.68 7.50
N LYS A 101 3.02 17.33 7.54
CA LYS A 101 3.32 18.55 6.79
C LYS A 101 3.16 18.37 5.27
N VAL A 102 3.54 17.23 4.73
CA VAL A 102 3.42 16.96 3.30
C VAL A 102 2.12 16.23 2.92
N GLY A 103 1.18 16.05 3.86
CA GLY A 103 -0.15 15.51 3.57
C GLY A 103 -0.22 13.98 3.46
N VAL A 104 0.74 13.25 4.01
CA VAL A 104 0.71 11.79 4.07
C VAL A 104 -0.47 11.33 4.95
N TYR A 105 -1.39 10.57 4.37
CA TYR A 105 -2.56 10.03 5.07
C TYR A 105 -2.20 8.96 6.10
N GLY A 106 -1.19 8.15 5.82
CA GLY A 106 -0.78 7.08 6.71
C GLY A 106 0.55 6.44 6.33
N VAL A 107 1.04 5.58 7.20
CA VAL A 107 2.31 4.86 7.02
C VAL A 107 2.09 3.36 7.22
N ILE A 108 2.62 2.56 6.30
CA ILE A 108 2.68 1.09 6.35
C ILE A 108 4.09 0.70 6.74
N ILE A 109 4.22 -0.12 7.82
CA ILE A 109 5.53 -0.53 8.37
C ILE A 109 5.54 -2.07 8.46
N PRO A 110 5.99 -2.78 7.41
CA PRO A 110 5.83 -4.24 7.33
C PRO A 110 6.63 -5.04 8.35
N ASP A 111 7.71 -4.49 8.85
CA ASP A 111 8.63 -5.12 9.81
C ASP A 111 8.35 -4.74 11.28
N LEU A 112 7.29 -3.96 11.56
CA LEU A 112 6.95 -3.54 12.91
C LEU A 112 5.84 -4.44 13.51
N PRO A 113 6.13 -5.23 14.56
CA PRO A 113 5.13 -6.02 15.27
C PRO A 113 4.02 -5.16 15.87
N ASN A 114 2.79 -5.71 15.96
CA ASN A 114 1.62 -4.97 16.45
C ASN A 114 1.84 -4.33 17.84
N GLU A 115 2.52 -5.01 18.74
CA GLU A 115 2.82 -4.55 20.10
C GLU A 115 3.70 -3.28 20.10
N LEU A 116 4.63 -3.20 19.16
CA LEU A 116 5.48 -2.02 18.97
C LEU A 116 4.73 -0.94 18.18
N THR A 117 3.86 -1.33 17.26
CA THR A 117 2.97 -0.41 16.55
C THR A 117 2.10 0.38 17.55
N GLN A 118 1.55 -0.27 18.58
CA GLN A 118 0.75 0.41 19.60
C GLN A 118 1.58 1.44 20.41
N LYS A 119 2.81 1.11 20.76
CA LYS A 119 3.73 2.05 21.42
C LYS A 119 4.06 3.24 20.50
N LEU A 120 4.32 2.99 19.23
CA LEU A 120 4.57 4.03 18.26
C LEU A 120 3.35 4.95 18.12
N LYS A 121 2.13 4.41 17.98
CA LYS A 121 0.88 5.19 17.91
C LYS A 121 0.71 6.13 19.12
N GLN A 122 0.98 5.65 20.33
CA GLN A 122 0.93 6.49 21.53
C GLN A 122 1.90 7.67 21.44
N LYS A 123 3.14 7.41 20.98
CA LYS A 123 4.20 8.41 20.86
C LYS A 123 3.88 9.49 19.83
N ILE A 124 3.24 9.11 18.73
CA ILE A 124 2.94 9.98 17.59
C ILE A 124 1.50 10.52 17.61
N SER A 125 0.73 10.28 18.66
CA SER A 125 -0.71 10.59 18.75
C SER A 125 -1.07 12.06 18.51
N LYS A 126 -0.10 12.96 18.56
CA LYS A 126 -0.25 14.39 18.28
C LYS A 126 -0.27 14.73 16.78
N PHE A 127 0.09 13.78 15.90
CA PHE A 127 0.10 13.96 14.44
C PHE A 127 -1.10 13.27 13.80
N ASP A 128 -1.72 13.91 12.83
CA ASP A 128 -2.82 13.32 12.03
C ASP A 128 -2.27 12.45 10.90
N VAL A 129 -1.50 11.42 11.27
CA VAL A 129 -0.95 10.43 10.35
C VAL A 129 -1.24 9.03 10.90
N LYS A 130 -1.95 8.23 10.14
CA LYS A 130 -2.37 6.88 10.55
C LYS A 130 -1.22 5.87 10.43
N VAL A 131 -1.17 4.90 11.34
CA VAL A 131 -0.33 3.71 11.14
C VAL A 131 -1.23 2.57 10.69
N ILE A 132 -1.10 2.22 9.42
CA ILE A 132 -1.96 1.24 8.75
C ILE A 132 -1.63 -0.17 9.27
N SER A 133 -2.66 -0.88 9.69
CA SER A 133 -2.50 -2.22 10.24
C SER A 133 -2.35 -3.27 9.14
N LEU A 134 -1.34 -4.13 9.29
CA LEU A 134 -1.11 -5.29 8.43
C LEU A 134 -1.64 -6.55 9.12
N ILE A 135 -2.38 -7.37 8.38
CA ILE A 135 -2.83 -8.68 8.87
C ILE A 135 -2.33 -9.77 7.91
N SER A 136 -1.53 -10.68 8.45
CA SER A 136 -1.10 -11.88 7.72
C SER A 136 -2.26 -12.88 7.60
N MET A 137 -2.29 -13.62 6.51
CA MET A 137 -3.24 -14.73 6.31
C MET A 137 -3.07 -15.87 7.32
N THR A 138 -1.92 -15.96 7.98
CA THR A 138 -1.65 -16.96 9.03
C THR A 138 -2.07 -16.48 10.43
N ALA A 139 -2.53 -15.23 10.58
CA ALA A 139 -3.00 -14.72 11.87
C ALA A 139 -4.19 -15.53 12.39
N ASN A 140 -4.19 -15.91 13.66
CA ASN A 140 -5.32 -16.54 14.33
C ASN A 140 -6.38 -15.52 14.75
N ASP A 141 -7.54 -15.97 15.19
CA ASP A 141 -8.69 -15.11 15.51
C ASP A 141 -8.39 -14.12 16.63
N ASP A 142 -7.68 -14.52 17.66
CA ASP A 142 -7.32 -13.63 18.78
C ASP A 142 -6.41 -12.51 18.31
N ARG A 143 -5.44 -12.83 17.44
CA ARG A 143 -4.55 -11.85 16.82
C ARG A 143 -5.32 -10.88 15.91
N ILE A 144 -6.27 -11.39 15.15
CA ILE A 144 -7.14 -10.53 14.30
C ILE A 144 -7.92 -9.55 15.17
N LYS A 145 -8.60 -10.03 16.20
CA LYS A 145 -9.39 -9.19 17.12
C LYS A 145 -8.53 -8.11 17.80
N GLU A 146 -7.33 -8.47 18.21
CA GLU A 146 -6.39 -7.52 18.82
C GLU A 146 -5.96 -6.42 17.84
N ILE A 147 -5.59 -6.78 16.61
CA ILE A 147 -5.15 -5.81 15.60
C ILE A 147 -6.31 -4.90 15.19
N VAL A 148 -7.47 -5.48 14.91
CA VAL A 148 -8.68 -4.76 14.46
C VAL A 148 -9.14 -3.71 15.47
N LYS A 149 -9.05 -4.00 16.76
CA LYS A 149 -9.42 -3.08 17.85
C LYS A 149 -8.72 -1.72 17.77
N HIS A 150 -7.51 -1.70 17.22
CA HIS A 150 -6.67 -0.52 17.13
C HIS A 150 -6.36 -0.10 15.69
N ALA A 151 -7.04 -0.71 14.71
CA ALA A 151 -6.85 -0.38 13.31
C ALA A 151 -7.41 1.01 12.98
N GLU A 152 -6.83 1.66 11.98
CA GLU A 152 -7.23 2.97 11.50
C GLU A 152 -6.98 3.08 10.00
N GLY A 153 -7.74 3.95 9.32
CA GLY A 153 -7.63 4.16 7.89
C GLY A 153 -8.17 2.97 7.09
N PHE A 154 -7.37 1.96 6.88
CA PHE A 154 -7.75 0.67 6.29
C PHE A 154 -6.88 -0.46 6.88
N ILE A 155 -7.33 -1.70 6.71
CA ILE A 155 -6.56 -2.89 7.08
C ILE A 155 -6.02 -3.51 5.82
N TYR A 156 -4.71 -3.71 5.76
CA TYR A 156 -4.03 -4.32 4.63
C TYR A 156 -3.77 -5.81 4.91
N THR A 157 -4.46 -6.68 4.17
CA THR A 157 -4.22 -8.12 4.26
C THR A 157 -3.14 -8.55 3.28
N VAL A 158 -2.09 -9.19 3.81
CA VAL A 158 -0.91 -9.62 3.04
C VAL A 158 -0.80 -11.14 3.07
N THR A 159 -0.56 -11.78 1.92
CA THR A 159 -0.06 -13.15 1.92
C THR A 159 1.31 -13.20 1.24
N MET A 160 2.26 -13.77 1.94
CA MET A 160 3.57 -14.13 1.37
C MET A 160 3.49 -15.35 0.43
N ASN A 161 2.39 -16.14 0.48
CA ASN A 161 2.24 -17.43 -0.16
C ASN A 161 0.92 -17.64 -0.93
N ALA A 162 0.22 -16.58 -1.30
CA ALA A 162 -0.92 -16.74 -2.21
C ALA A 162 -0.41 -16.99 -3.62
N THR A 163 0.08 -18.18 -3.88
CA THR A 163 0.21 -18.68 -5.23
C THR A 163 -1.19 -18.75 -5.82
N THR A 164 -1.42 -17.99 -6.89
CA THR A 164 -2.56 -18.22 -7.76
C THR A 164 -2.62 -19.73 -8.05
N GLY A 165 -3.76 -20.35 -7.77
CA GLY A 165 -3.99 -21.74 -8.10
C GLY A 165 -3.75 -22.00 -9.60
N LYS A 166 -3.64 -23.25 -10.03
CA LYS A 166 -3.37 -23.65 -11.42
C LYS A 166 -4.28 -22.97 -12.46
N ASN A 167 -5.42 -22.39 -12.04
CA ASN A 167 -6.41 -21.74 -12.87
C ASN A 167 -6.47 -20.20 -12.67
N GLY A 168 -5.46 -19.57 -12.06
CA GLY A 168 -5.44 -18.12 -11.85
C GLY A 168 -6.38 -17.60 -10.74
N THR A 169 -7.01 -18.48 -9.96
CA THR A 169 -7.88 -18.12 -8.83
C THR A 169 -7.12 -18.19 -7.50
N PHE A 170 -7.50 -17.34 -6.56
CA PHE A 170 -6.91 -17.35 -5.22
C PHE A 170 -7.41 -18.53 -4.39
N HIS A 171 -6.59 -18.94 -3.41
CA HIS A 171 -6.92 -20.07 -2.56
C HIS A 171 -8.24 -19.82 -1.77
N PRO A 172 -9.16 -20.81 -1.68
CA PRO A 172 -10.44 -20.62 -0.97
C PRO A 172 -10.29 -20.10 0.47
N GLN A 173 -9.28 -20.55 1.20
CA GLN A 173 -8.99 -20.06 2.56
C GLN A 173 -8.76 -18.55 2.65
N LEU A 174 -8.26 -17.90 1.57
CA LEU A 174 -8.11 -16.46 1.53
C LEU A 174 -9.48 -15.76 1.60
N LYS A 175 -10.44 -16.26 0.83
CA LYS A 175 -11.79 -15.71 0.77
C LYS A 175 -12.51 -15.83 2.13
N ASP A 176 -12.38 -16.98 2.77
CA ASP A 176 -12.96 -17.22 4.09
C ASP A 176 -12.30 -16.32 5.15
N LYS A 177 -10.98 -16.13 5.06
CA LYS A 177 -10.26 -15.23 5.96
C LYS A 177 -10.67 -13.77 5.79
N LEU A 178 -10.83 -13.30 4.55
CA LEU A 178 -11.32 -11.94 4.27
C LEU A 178 -12.74 -11.74 4.81
N LYS A 179 -13.66 -12.69 4.60
CA LYS A 179 -15.01 -12.64 5.16
C LYS A 179 -14.97 -12.60 6.69
N HIS A 180 -14.15 -13.46 7.30
CA HIS A 180 -14.01 -13.52 8.75
C HIS A 180 -13.48 -12.19 9.30
N LEU A 181 -12.45 -11.63 8.68
CA LEU A 181 -11.87 -10.34 9.07
C LEU A 181 -12.90 -9.22 8.98
N LYS A 182 -13.65 -9.13 7.89
CA LYS A 182 -14.71 -8.13 7.70
C LYS A 182 -15.85 -8.25 8.70
N ALA A 183 -16.11 -9.43 9.24
CA ALA A 183 -17.11 -9.62 10.29
C ALA A 183 -16.70 -9.02 11.65
N HIS A 184 -15.43 -8.63 11.82
CA HIS A 184 -14.89 -8.08 13.06
C HIS A 184 -14.59 -6.57 13.01
N THR A 185 -14.84 -5.91 11.86
CA THR A 185 -14.50 -4.50 11.70
C THR A 185 -15.34 -3.80 10.64
N ASP A 186 -15.63 -2.51 10.89
CA ASP A 186 -16.20 -1.58 9.90
C ASP A 186 -15.12 -0.84 9.10
N ILE A 187 -13.84 -0.98 9.49
CA ILE A 187 -12.71 -0.39 8.78
C ILE A 187 -12.52 -1.13 7.47
N PRO A 188 -12.33 -0.43 6.33
CA PRO A 188 -12.12 -1.08 5.04
C PRO A 188 -10.97 -2.10 5.07
N VAL A 189 -11.24 -3.30 4.59
CA VAL A 189 -10.26 -4.37 4.45
C VAL A 189 -9.84 -4.47 3.00
N VAL A 190 -8.56 -4.20 2.71
CA VAL A 190 -8.01 -4.29 1.36
C VAL A 190 -7.10 -5.50 1.21
N ALA A 191 -7.05 -6.03 0.00
CA ALA A 191 -6.29 -7.24 -0.32
C ALA A 191 -5.18 -6.94 -1.33
N GLY A 192 -3.93 -7.35 -1.00
CA GLY A 192 -2.78 -7.19 -1.88
C GLY A 192 -2.06 -8.52 -2.12
N PHE A 193 -2.40 -9.22 -3.22
CA PHE A 193 -1.98 -10.61 -3.45
C PHE A 193 -1.57 -10.89 -4.89
N GLY A 194 -0.58 -10.20 -5.41
CA GLY A 194 -0.09 -10.49 -6.77
C GLY A 194 -1.17 -10.32 -7.85
N ILE A 195 -2.04 -9.36 -7.67
CA ILE A 195 -3.12 -9.00 -8.59
C ILE A 195 -2.51 -8.50 -9.89
N ARG A 196 -2.96 -9.05 -11.04
CA ARG A 196 -2.45 -8.70 -12.36
C ARG A 196 -3.55 -8.55 -13.40
N THR A 197 -4.62 -9.34 -13.30
CA THR A 197 -5.67 -9.42 -14.31
C THR A 197 -7.02 -8.99 -13.77
N LYS A 198 -7.95 -8.70 -14.67
CA LYS A 198 -9.35 -8.37 -14.34
C LYS A 198 -10.03 -9.47 -13.53
N GLU A 199 -9.75 -10.72 -13.83
CA GLU A 199 -10.27 -11.89 -13.10
C GLU A 199 -9.77 -11.91 -11.66
N HIS A 200 -8.47 -11.62 -11.45
CA HIS A 200 -7.89 -11.49 -10.10
C HIS A 200 -8.57 -10.38 -9.29
N ILE A 201 -8.84 -9.23 -9.93
CA ILE A 201 -9.52 -8.11 -9.28
C ILE A 201 -10.94 -8.52 -8.85
N LYS A 202 -11.72 -9.10 -9.76
CA LYS A 202 -13.07 -9.57 -9.48
C LYS A 202 -13.12 -10.61 -8.37
N ASP A 203 -12.21 -11.57 -8.41
CA ASP A 203 -12.17 -12.67 -7.44
C ASP A 203 -11.90 -12.16 -6.01
N LEU A 204 -11.01 -11.18 -5.84
CA LEU A 204 -10.67 -10.64 -4.53
C LEU A 204 -11.63 -9.53 -4.06
N ALA A 205 -11.95 -8.58 -4.93
CA ALA A 205 -12.76 -7.45 -4.56
C ALA A 205 -14.22 -7.84 -4.22
N THR A 206 -14.66 -9.05 -4.58
CA THR A 206 -15.92 -9.62 -4.10
C THR A 206 -15.93 -9.81 -2.58
N PHE A 207 -14.78 -10.10 -1.98
CA PHE A 207 -14.65 -10.41 -0.55
C PHE A 207 -13.90 -9.33 0.25
N ALA A 208 -13.21 -8.42 -0.42
CA ALA A 208 -12.51 -7.27 0.18
C ALA A 208 -13.22 -5.96 -0.15
N ASP A 209 -12.88 -4.89 0.57
CA ASP A 209 -13.38 -3.54 0.31
C ASP A 209 -12.53 -2.78 -0.70
N GLY A 210 -11.43 -3.39 -1.13
CA GLY A 210 -10.54 -2.86 -2.16
C GLY A 210 -9.37 -3.77 -2.44
N VAL A 211 -8.54 -3.34 -3.39
CA VAL A 211 -7.36 -4.07 -3.83
C VAL A 211 -6.12 -3.19 -3.83
N VAL A 212 -4.98 -3.79 -3.46
CA VAL A 212 -3.65 -3.18 -3.61
C VAL A 212 -2.94 -3.86 -4.77
N ILE A 213 -2.46 -3.08 -5.75
CA ILE A 213 -1.75 -3.60 -6.92
C ILE A 213 -0.34 -2.99 -6.95
N GLY A 214 0.66 -3.82 -6.65
CA GLY A 214 2.06 -3.39 -6.57
C GLY A 214 2.87 -3.75 -7.82
N SER A 215 3.39 -4.96 -7.88
CA SER A 215 4.37 -5.39 -8.89
C SER A 215 3.93 -5.13 -10.34
N GLU A 216 2.63 -5.27 -10.65
CA GLU A 216 2.13 -5.01 -12.01
C GLU A 216 2.19 -3.52 -12.35
N ILE A 217 1.86 -2.63 -11.42
CA ILE A 217 1.94 -1.17 -11.60
C ILE A 217 3.40 -0.74 -11.76
N VAL A 218 4.29 -1.20 -10.86
CA VAL A 218 5.73 -0.90 -10.94
C VAL A 218 6.32 -1.36 -12.28
N LYS A 219 5.98 -2.58 -12.73
CA LYS A 219 6.43 -3.12 -14.02
C LYS A 219 6.00 -2.24 -15.19
N ARG A 220 4.74 -1.77 -15.19
CA ARG A 220 4.19 -0.93 -16.28
C ARG A 220 4.88 0.42 -16.35
N PHE A 221 5.07 1.08 -15.22
CA PHE A 221 5.82 2.34 -15.18
C PHE A 221 7.31 2.19 -15.58
N CYS A 222 7.90 0.99 -15.42
CA CYS A 222 9.24 0.71 -15.90
C CYS A 222 9.33 0.52 -17.44
N GLN A 223 8.22 0.28 -18.12
CA GLN A 223 8.19 0.06 -19.59
C GLN A 223 8.07 1.35 -20.41
N ASP A 224 8.00 2.50 -19.75
CA ASP A 224 7.88 3.86 -20.34
C ASP A 224 6.74 4.00 -21.38
N ASN A 225 5.70 3.15 -21.25
CA ASN A 225 4.49 3.19 -22.06
C ASN A 225 3.31 3.67 -21.23
N ASN A 226 3.14 4.98 -21.15
CA ASN A 226 2.07 5.59 -20.35
C ASN A 226 0.67 5.25 -20.89
N GLU A 227 0.48 5.12 -22.21
CA GLU A 227 -0.83 4.82 -22.80
C GLU A 227 -1.34 3.44 -22.37
N ASP A 228 -0.49 2.41 -22.44
CA ASP A 228 -0.83 1.06 -21.99
C ASP A 228 -1.08 1.03 -20.47
N THR A 229 -0.28 1.78 -19.70
CA THR A 229 -0.48 1.93 -18.26
C THR A 229 -1.83 2.57 -17.95
N ILE A 230 -2.17 3.69 -18.58
CA ILE A 230 -3.46 4.38 -18.42
C ILE A 230 -4.62 3.48 -18.81
N HIS A 231 -4.51 2.75 -19.91
CA HIS A 231 -5.53 1.78 -20.32
C HIS A 231 -5.77 0.72 -19.24
N TYR A 232 -4.69 0.16 -18.69
CA TYR A 232 -4.78 -0.81 -17.60
C TYR A 232 -5.45 -0.21 -16.35
N LEU A 233 -5.07 1.01 -15.93
CA LEU A 233 -5.66 1.68 -14.77
C LEU A 233 -7.17 1.88 -14.91
N LYS A 234 -7.62 2.32 -16.09
CA LYS A 234 -9.05 2.46 -16.41
C LYS A 234 -9.77 1.12 -16.33
N GLN A 235 -9.19 0.04 -16.85
CA GLN A 235 -9.76 -1.30 -16.75
C GLN A 235 -9.88 -1.77 -15.28
N VAL A 236 -8.89 -1.45 -14.44
CA VAL A 236 -8.96 -1.75 -13.00
C VAL A 236 -10.13 -1.01 -12.38
N ARG A 237 -10.23 0.31 -12.58
CA ARG A 237 -11.30 1.14 -12.01
C ARG A 237 -12.69 0.68 -12.46
N GLU A 238 -12.88 0.53 -13.77
CA GLU A 238 -14.13 0.01 -14.33
C GLU A 238 -14.53 -1.34 -13.74
N THR A 239 -13.55 -2.23 -13.54
CA THR A 239 -13.82 -3.55 -12.94
C THR A 239 -14.29 -3.41 -11.48
N LEU A 240 -13.66 -2.54 -10.69
CA LEU A 240 -14.02 -2.30 -9.30
C LEU A 240 -15.39 -1.62 -9.17
N ASP A 241 -15.73 -0.74 -10.11
CA ASP A 241 -17.01 -0.01 -10.11
C ASP A 241 -18.21 -0.92 -10.46
N THR A 242 -17.97 -2.11 -11.02
CA THR A 242 -19.01 -3.11 -11.29
C THR A 242 -19.31 -4.04 -10.11
N LEU A 243 -18.59 -3.90 -8.96
CA LEU A 243 -18.69 -4.77 -7.79
C LEU A 243 -19.22 -4.03 -6.56
#